data_e2e3f10ce394ea4906ce239bb3c174e9
#
_entry.id   e2e3f10ce394ea4906ce239bb3c174e9
#
_cell.length_a   1.000
_cell.length_b   1.000
_cell.length_c   1.000
_cell.angle_alpha   90.00
_cell.angle_beta   90.00
_cell.angle_gamma   90.00
#
_symmetry.space_group_name_H-M   'P 1'
#
loop_
_entity.id
_entity.type
_entity.pdbx_description
1 polymer ?
#
loop_
_entity_poly.entity_id
_entity_poly.type
_entity_poly.pdbx_seq_one_letter_code
_entity_poly.pdbx_strand_id
1 'polypeptide(L)'
;MKKKCRPLCETPRSNIFCGPDKYLQLQEYTISQEMFPVLEIDSYFILVREGKGVFIINGEEFSVEPGCVSWIQGSQVLTICPNFGEQLHIWVCAYDYQLLSYYTFNKISLNVEAEIVNGLPVVGPDSEGMDALIRLFCQFKELAQKNTRGSAIIRSSYLRKIELLYNRVTHSMKGQYKFENMPLGRQASLYMATHSTKDLTAAQVAKAIGPKVTEAALNHALLVATGLNFNQYLNRLRLVLATSFFL
;
A
#
# COMPACT_ATOMS: atom_id res chain seq x y z
N MET A 1 -12.78 4.62 -24.98
CA MET A 1 -11.32 4.81 -25.14
C MET A 1 -10.72 4.85 -23.74
N LYS A 2 -9.98 3.82 -23.31
CA LYS A 2 -9.24 3.85 -22.06
C LYS A 2 -8.09 4.86 -22.22
N LYS A 3 -8.15 6.01 -21.53
CA LYS A 3 -6.99 6.90 -21.41
C LYS A 3 -5.91 6.08 -20.71
N LYS A 4 -4.82 5.75 -21.40
CA LYS A 4 -3.61 5.29 -20.72
C LYS A 4 -3.17 6.39 -19.78
N CYS A 5 -3.16 6.13 -18.47
CA CYS A 5 -2.49 7.01 -17.51
C CYS A 5 -1.06 7.25 -18.04
N ARG A 6 -0.64 8.49 -18.06
CA ARG A 6 0.69 8.83 -18.56
C ARG A 6 1.75 8.22 -17.65
N PRO A 7 2.86 7.70 -18.20
CA PRO A 7 3.96 7.26 -17.36
C PRO A 7 4.44 8.44 -16.51
N LEU A 8 4.63 8.16 -15.22
CA LEU A 8 4.98 9.14 -14.21
C LEU A 8 6.40 9.65 -14.45
N CYS A 9 6.52 10.87 -15.00
CA CYS A 9 7.79 11.58 -15.07
C CYS A 9 8.06 12.49 -13.85
N GLU A 10 7.15 12.47 -12.84
CA GLU A 10 7.27 13.36 -11.68
C GLU A 10 7.74 12.59 -10.44
N THR A 11 8.58 13.26 -9.67
CA THR A 11 9.03 12.72 -8.37
C THR A 11 7.83 12.54 -7.45
N PRO A 12 7.64 11.37 -6.83
CA PRO A 12 6.52 11.12 -5.92
C PRO A 12 6.51 12.14 -4.78
N ARG A 13 5.33 12.64 -4.44
CA ARG A 13 5.13 13.53 -3.29
C ARG A 13 4.94 12.72 -2.02
N SER A 14 5.36 13.28 -0.89
CA SER A 14 5.18 12.70 0.45
C SER A 14 4.18 13.52 1.27
N ASN A 15 3.63 12.90 2.32
CA ASN A 15 2.78 13.55 3.33
C ASN A 15 1.43 14.10 2.82
N ILE A 16 0.80 13.47 1.83
CA ILE A 16 -0.53 13.89 1.36
C ILE A 16 -1.62 13.44 2.33
N PHE A 17 -1.46 12.26 2.94
CA PHE A 17 -2.42 11.67 3.85
C PHE A 17 -2.06 11.83 5.34
N CYS A 18 -0.95 12.50 5.66
CA CYS A 18 -0.54 12.75 7.04
C CYS A 18 -1.10 14.08 7.55
N GLY A 19 -1.99 14.01 8.52
CA GLY A 19 -2.37 15.15 9.33
C GLY A 19 -1.30 15.50 10.39
N PRO A 20 -1.45 16.62 11.12
CA PRO A 20 -0.50 17.06 12.13
C PRO A 20 -0.33 16.07 13.31
N ASP A 21 -1.33 15.23 13.56
CA ASP A 21 -1.25 14.17 14.57
C ASP A 21 -0.81 12.87 13.89
N LYS A 22 0.44 12.51 14.07
CA LYS A 22 1.11 11.35 13.44
C LYS A 22 0.53 9.97 13.80
N TYR A 23 -0.52 9.89 14.59
CA TYR A 23 -0.98 8.64 15.17
C TYR A 23 -2.37 8.25 14.67
N LEU A 24 -2.44 7.15 13.93
CA LEU A 24 -3.64 6.39 13.61
C LEU A 24 -4.90 7.23 13.39
N GLN A 25 -4.99 7.82 12.21
CA GLN A 25 -6.12 8.66 11.81
C GLN A 25 -6.94 7.99 10.72
N LEU A 26 -8.25 8.16 10.78
CA LEU A 26 -9.13 7.86 9.67
C LEU A 26 -9.68 9.19 9.12
N GLN A 27 -9.33 9.47 7.88
CA GLN A 27 -9.69 10.70 7.18
C GLN A 27 -10.49 10.38 5.92
N GLU A 28 -11.34 11.33 5.52
CA GLU A 28 -12.13 11.26 4.31
C GLU A 28 -11.54 12.18 3.24
N TYR A 29 -11.48 11.68 2.03
CA TYR A 29 -10.98 12.43 0.87
C TYR A 29 -11.96 12.29 -0.29
N THR A 30 -12.14 13.40 -1.01
CA THR A 30 -12.84 13.45 -2.29
C THR A 30 -11.80 13.77 -3.37
N ILE A 31 -11.63 12.85 -4.31
CA ILE A 31 -10.64 12.94 -5.36
C ILE A 31 -11.37 13.09 -6.70
N SER A 32 -11.25 14.27 -7.32
CA SER A 32 -11.92 14.62 -8.58
C SER A 32 -11.00 14.62 -9.80
N GLN A 33 -9.69 14.55 -9.57
CA GLN A 33 -8.68 14.53 -10.61
C GLN A 33 -7.62 13.49 -10.28
N GLU A 34 -6.83 13.09 -11.27
CA GLU A 34 -5.68 12.22 -11.06
C GLU A 34 -4.77 12.82 -9.98
N MET A 35 -4.56 12.08 -8.92
CA MET A 35 -3.59 12.47 -7.90
C MET A 35 -2.17 12.20 -8.39
N PHE A 36 -1.27 13.08 -8.02
CA PHE A 36 0.16 12.82 -8.18
C PHE A 36 0.56 11.56 -7.42
N PRO A 37 1.60 10.84 -7.90
CA PRO A 37 2.13 9.70 -7.18
C PRO A 37 2.51 10.08 -5.76
N VAL A 38 2.04 9.27 -4.83
CA VAL A 38 2.32 9.40 -3.40
C VAL A 38 3.29 8.31 -3.00
N LEU A 39 4.39 8.70 -2.39
CA LEU A 39 5.35 7.79 -1.77
C LEU A 39 5.56 8.24 -0.33
N GLU A 40 4.98 7.53 0.60
CA GLU A 40 5.07 7.85 2.02
C GLU A 40 5.87 6.82 2.81
N ILE A 41 6.19 7.16 4.05
CA ILE A 41 6.82 6.24 5.00
C ILE A 41 5.73 5.39 5.67
N ASP A 42 4.59 6.02 5.94
CA ASP A 42 3.46 5.39 6.62
C ASP A 42 2.73 4.41 5.70
N SER A 43 2.00 3.51 6.34
CA SER A 43 1.10 2.57 5.65
C SER A 43 -0.34 3.04 5.76
N TYR A 44 -1.16 2.68 4.77
CA TYR A 44 -2.59 3.01 4.82
C TYR A 44 -3.47 1.86 4.38
N PHE A 45 -4.63 1.78 5.05
CA PHE A 45 -5.78 1.14 4.47
C PHE A 45 -6.69 2.18 3.82
N ILE A 46 -7.15 1.91 2.61
CA ILE A 46 -8.04 2.78 1.85
C ILE A 46 -9.32 2.00 1.55
N LEU A 47 -10.46 2.52 2.00
CA LEU A 47 -11.78 2.01 1.64
C LEU A 47 -12.43 2.97 0.63
N VAL A 48 -12.81 2.47 -0.53
CA VAL A 48 -13.59 3.22 -1.52
C VAL A 48 -15.05 3.23 -1.09
N ARG A 49 -15.62 4.43 -0.89
CA ARG A 49 -16.99 4.61 -0.45
C ARG A 49 -17.95 4.88 -1.61
N GLU A 50 -17.51 5.71 -2.57
CA GLU A 50 -18.33 6.10 -3.70
C GLU A 50 -17.43 6.36 -4.91
N GLY A 51 -17.99 6.24 -6.11
CA GLY A 51 -17.29 6.47 -7.37
C GLY A 51 -16.50 5.27 -7.84
N LYS A 52 -15.97 5.37 -9.06
CA LYS A 52 -15.12 4.34 -9.69
C LYS A 52 -13.84 4.95 -10.23
N GLY A 53 -12.79 4.13 -10.28
CA GLY A 53 -11.48 4.60 -10.76
C GLY A 53 -10.45 3.48 -10.84
N VAL A 54 -9.19 3.89 -10.84
CA VAL A 54 -8.04 3.00 -10.88
C VAL A 54 -7.03 3.44 -9.83
N PHE A 55 -6.56 2.50 -9.03
CA PHE A 55 -5.36 2.66 -8.20
C PHE A 55 -4.18 2.08 -8.96
N ILE A 56 -3.12 2.86 -9.11
CA ILE A 56 -1.86 2.39 -9.70
C ILE A 56 -0.86 2.26 -8.56
N ILE A 57 -0.46 1.02 -8.27
CA ILE A 57 0.43 0.69 -7.15
C ILE A 57 1.71 0.10 -7.72
N ASN A 58 2.82 0.84 -7.57
CA ASN A 58 4.11 0.47 -8.17
C ASN A 58 3.97 0.11 -9.67
N GLY A 59 3.19 0.92 -10.42
CA GLY A 59 2.99 0.74 -11.85
C GLY A 59 1.98 -0.33 -12.28
N GLU A 60 1.35 -1.03 -11.33
CA GLU A 60 0.28 -1.98 -11.60
C GLU A 60 -1.08 -1.35 -11.37
N GLU A 61 -2.01 -1.54 -12.32
CA GLU A 61 -3.34 -0.94 -12.32
C GLU A 61 -4.37 -1.87 -11.67
N PHE A 62 -5.14 -1.32 -10.72
CA PHE A 62 -6.24 -2.01 -10.05
C PHE A 62 -7.52 -1.19 -10.20
N SER A 63 -8.53 -1.74 -10.88
CA SER A 63 -9.85 -1.12 -10.92
C SER A 63 -10.48 -1.11 -9.53
N VAL A 64 -11.04 0.02 -9.14
CA VAL A 64 -11.69 0.19 -7.84
C VAL A 64 -13.10 0.74 -7.99
N GLU A 65 -13.97 0.27 -7.10
CA GLU A 65 -15.37 0.67 -6.99
C GLU A 65 -15.81 0.65 -5.52
N PRO A 66 -17.03 1.11 -5.18
CA PRO A 66 -17.50 1.13 -3.80
C PRO A 66 -17.39 -0.24 -3.13
N GLY A 67 -16.83 -0.25 -1.92
CA GLY A 67 -16.55 -1.46 -1.15
C GLY A 67 -15.17 -2.08 -1.40
N CYS A 68 -14.40 -1.63 -2.40
CA CYS A 68 -13.00 -2.04 -2.52
C CYS A 68 -12.18 -1.55 -1.34
N VAL A 69 -11.32 -2.40 -0.81
CA VAL A 69 -10.32 -2.06 0.21
C VAL A 69 -8.93 -2.28 -0.35
N SER A 70 -8.05 -1.31 -0.14
CA SER A 70 -6.64 -1.39 -0.51
C SER A 70 -5.76 -1.29 0.73
N TRP A 71 -4.67 -2.04 0.75
CA TRP A 71 -3.60 -1.89 1.73
C TRP A 71 -2.33 -1.46 1.04
N ILE A 72 -1.95 -0.21 1.29
CA ILE A 72 -0.73 0.41 0.77
C ILE A 72 0.30 0.44 1.90
N GLN A 73 1.46 -0.09 1.64
CA GLN A 73 2.56 -0.11 2.60
C GLN A 73 3.50 1.06 2.36
N GLY A 74 4.14 1.49 3.41
CA GLY A 74 5.26 2.42 3.31
C GLY A 74 6.25 1.92 2.24
N SER A 75 6.76 2.79 1.41
CA SER A 75 7.57 2.49 0.22
C SER A 75 6.83 2.13 -1.07
N GLN A 76 5.55 1.82 -1.05
CA GLN A 76 4.78 1.67 -2.28
C GLN A 76 4.35 3.03 -2.82
N VAL A 77 4.47 3.20 -4.13
CA VAL A 77 4.00 4.39 -4.84
C VAL A 77 2.56 4.17 -5.26
N LEU A 78 1.68 5.05 -4.82
CA LEU A 78 0.26 5.04 -5.14
C LEU A 78 -0.11 6.23 -6.01
N THR A 79 -0.81 5.98 -7.10
CA THR A 79 -1.53 7.00 -7.88
C THR A 79 -3.01 6.64 -7.88
N ILE A 80 -3.87 7.62 -7.67
CA ILE A 80 -5.32 7.46 -7.67
C ILE A 80 -5.89 8.21 -8.87
N CYS A 81 -6.57 7.49 -9.76
CA CYS A 81 -7.17 8.03 -10.97
C CYS A 81 -8.68 7.78 -10.94
N PRO A 82 -9.51 8.79 -10.64
CA PRO A 82 -10.95 8.68 -10.82
C PRO A 82 -11.29 8.46 -12.30
N ASN A 83 -12.38 7.76 -12.58
CA ASN A 83 -12.91 7.69 -13.94
C ASN A 83 -13.31 9.09 -14.43
N PHE A 84 -13.33 9.25 -15.76
CA PHE A 84 -13.69 10.53 -16.37
C PHE A 84 -15.11 10.97 -15.96
N GLY A 85 -15.20 12.16 -15.37
CA GLY A 85 -16.46 12.74 -14.90
C GLY A 85 -16.95 12.20 -13.55
N GLU A 86 -16.20 11.30 -12.90
CA GLU A 86 -16.52 10.77 -11.57
C GLU A 86 -15.62 11.38 -10.50
N GLN A 87 -16.08 11.28 -9.26
CA GLN A 87 -15.30 11.58 -8.06
C GLN A 87 -15.17 10.30 -7.23
N LEU A 88 -14.00 10.07 -6.69
CA LEU A 88 -13.77 8.99 -5.72
C LEU A 88 -13.88 9.57 -4.30
N HIS A 89 -14.83 9.05 -3.52
CA HIS A 89 -14.89 9.27 -2.09
C HIS A 89 -14.24 8.12 -1.37
N ILE A 90 -13.15 8.38 -0.67
CA ILE A 90 -12.35 7.35 0.01
C ILE A 90 -12.17 7.67 1.49
N TRP A 91 -12.10 6.62 2.29
CA TRP A 91 -11.64 6.69 3.67
C TRP A 91 -10.24 6.15 3.74
N VAL A 92 -9.32 6.94 4.29
CA VAL A 92 -7.92 6.58 4.45
C VAL A 92 -7.61 6.42 5.93
N CYS A 93 -7.20 5.24 6.33
CA CYS A 93 -6.67 4.95 7.64
C CYS A 93 -5.14 4.93 7.53
N ALA A 94 -4.51 6.08 7.79
CA ALA A 94 -3.06 6.19 7.85
C ALA A 94 -2.55 5.74 9.22
N TYR A 95 -1.44 5.00 9.24
CA TYR A 95 -0.83 4.54 10.47
C TYR A 95 0.67 4.34 10.31
N ASP A 96 1.40 4.61 11.38
CA ASP A 96 2.79 4.21 11.49
C ASP A 96 2.86 2.71 11.79
N TYR A 97 3.57 1.96 10.95
CA TYR A 97 3.74 0.51 11.12
C TYR A 97 4.34 0.14 12.49
N GLN A 98 5.13 1.03 13.08
CA GLN A 98 5.74 0.84 14.39
C GLN A 98 4.72 0.84 15.52
N LEU A 99 3.67 1.64 15.41
CA LEU A 99 2.57 1.60 16.37
C LEU A 99 1.95 0.21 16.46
N LEU A 100 1.83 -0.49 15.34
CA LEU A 100 1.37 -1.87 15.34
C LEU A 100 2.36 -2.82 16.01
N SER A 101 3.66 -2.64 15.78
CA SER A 101 4.71 -3.50 16.36
C SER A 101 4.89 -3.27 17.85
N TYR A 102 4.77 -2.05 18.34
CA TYR A 102 4.92 -1.68 19.75
C TYR A 102 3.78 -2.27 20.61
N TYR A 103 2.56 -2.30 20.09
CA TYR A 103 1.40 -2.87 20.80
C TYR A 103 1.22 -4.37 20.57
N THR A 104 2.00 -5.00 19.72
CA THR A 104 2.03 -6.46 19.55
C THR A 104 3.22 -7.04 20.27
N PHE A 105 3.04 -7.39 21.53
CA PHE A 105 4.05 -7.98 22.42
C PHE A 105 4.60 -9.34 21.99
N ASN A 106 4.50 -9.77 20.73
CA ASN A 106 5.00 -11.08 20.30
C ASN A 106 5.50 -11.09 18.85
N LYS A 107 6.59 -11.83 18.67
CA LYS A 107 7.30 -12.23 17.44
C LYS A 107 6.44 -12.69 16.23
N ILE A 108 5.13 -12.54 16.28
CA ILE A 108 4.19 -12.89 15.19
C ILE A 108 4.33 -11.91 14.01
N SER A 109 4.87 -10.71 14.24
CA SER A 109 4.98 -9.67 13.21
C SER A 109 5.95 -10.00 12.07
N LEU A 110 6.95 -10.84 12.29
CA LEU A 110 7.97 -11.15 11.26
C LEU A 110 7.43 -12.00 10.09
N ASN A 111 6.36 -12.77 10.33
CA ASN A 111 5.72 -13.53 9.24
C ASN A 111 4.71 -12.69 8.46
N VAL A 112 4.20 -11.61 9.05
CA VAL A 112 3.26 -10.69 8.39
C VAL A 112 3.92 -9.98 7.22
N GLU A 113 5.20 -9.61 7.31
CA GLU A 113 5.93 -8.98 6.20
C GLU A 113 5.99 -9.89 4.96
N ALA A 114 6.24 -11.17 5.14
CA ALA A 114 6.26 -12.12 4.03
C ALA A 114 4.86 -12.37 3.42
N GLU A 115 3.81 -12.32 4.24
CA GLU A 115 2.43 -12.44 3.77
C GLU A 115 1.93 -11.16 3.08
N ILE A 116 2.33 -10.01 3.58
CA ILE A 116 2.05 -8.68 3.02
C ILE A 116 2.61 -8.55 1.60
N VAL A 117 3.82 -9.03 1.39
CA VAL A 117 4.51 -8.94 0.08
C VAL A 117 3.80 -9.76 -0.99
N ASN A 118 3.16 -10.86 -0.61
CA ASN A 118 2.48 -11.78 -1.53
C ASN A 118 0.96 -11.54 -1.61
N GLY A 119 0.42 -10.58 -0.86
CA GLY A 119 -1.00 -10.27 -0.86
C GLY A 119 -1.43 -9.38 -2.03
N LEU A 120 -2.71 -9.50 -2.41
CA LEU A 120 -3.34 -8.55 -3.31
C LEU A 120 -3.38 -7.17 -2.63
N PRO A 121 -2.88 -6.10 -3.29
CA PRO A 121 -2.92 -4.76 -2.70
C PRO A 121 -4.33 -4.13 -2.73
N VAL A 122 -5.24 -4.69 -3.53
CA VAL A 122 -6.64 -4.25 -3.64
C VAL A 122 -7.56 -5.46 -3.63
N VAL A 123 -8.59 -5.44 -2.80
CA VAL A 123 -9.61 -6.48 -2.70
C VAL A 123 -10.96 -5.90 -3.09
N GLY A 124 -11.68 -6.61 -3.96
CA GLY A 124 -13.00 -6.20 -4.43
C GLY A 124 -14.12 -6.46 -3.42
N PRO A 125 -15.29 -5.80 -3.59
CA PRO A 125 -16.41 -5.86 -2.64
C PRO A 125 -17.03 -7.26 -2.52
N ASP A 126 -16.97 -8.06 -3.58
CA ASP A 126 -17.59 -9.40 -3.62
C ASP A 126 -16.73 -10.48 -2.96
N SER A 127 -15.56 -10.12 -2.42
CA SER A 127 -14.68 -11.08 -1.75
C SER A 127 -15.26 -11.54 -0.42
N GLU A 128 -15.13 -12.82 -0.12
CA GLU A 128 -15.61 -13.40 1.14
C GLU A 128 -14.99 -12.67 2.35
N GLY A 129 -15.84 -12.21 3.27
CA GLY A 129 -15.41 -11.49 4.48
C GLY A 129 -15.31 -9.98 4.32
N MET A 130 -15.53 -9.41 3.13
CA MET A 130 -15.48 -7.95 2.91
C MET A 130 -16.50 -7.18 3.73
N ASP A 131 -17.71 -7.70 3.91
CA ASP A 131 -18.73 -7.07 4.78
C ASP A 131 -18.23 -6.87 6.21
N ALA A 132 -17.49 -7.85 6.75
CA ALA A 132 -16.93 -7.74 8.09
C ALA A 132 -15.83 -6.67 8.14
N LEU A 133 -15.00 -6.59 7.09
CA LEU A 133 -13.95 -5.60 6.96
C LEU A 133 -14.54 -4.18 6.86
N ILE A 134 -15.54 -3.98 6.01
CA ILE A 134 -16.23 -2.69 5.85
C ILE A 134 -16.90 -2.25 7.18
N ARG A 135 -17.57 -3.18 7.89
CA ARG A 135 -18.16 -2.89 9.21
C ARG A 135 -17.09 -2.43 10.21
N LEU A 136 -15.90 -3.02 10.19
CA LEU A 136 -14.80 -2.57 11.06
C LEU A 136 -14.33 -1.15 10.72
N PHE A 137 -14.25 -0.77 9.45
CA PHE A 137 -13.94 0.61 9.07
C PHE A 137 -14.99 1.59 9.59
N CYS A 138 -16.28 1.25 9.49
CA CYS A 138 -17.38 2.09 10.02
C CYS A 138 -17.24 2.26 11.55
N GLN A 139 -17.02 1.18 12.28
CA GLN A 139 -16.83 1.21 13.73
C GLN A 139 -15.58 2.01 14.13
N PHE A 140 -14.49 1.82 13.39
CA PHE A 140 -13.26 2.56 13.61
C PHE A 140 -13.45 4.06 13.40
N LYS A 141 -14.20 4.47 12.36
CA LYS A 141 -14.53 5.87 12.10
C LYS A 141 -15.30 6.52 13.27
N GLU A 142 -16.32 5.83 13.78
CA GLU A 142 -17.08 6.31 14.93
C GLU A 142 -16.22 6.50 16.18
N LEU A 143 -15.28 5.58 16.40
CA LEU A 143 -14.35 5.64 17.53
C LEU A 143 -13.28 6.72 17.36
N ALA A 144 -12.79 6.93 16.12
CA ALA A 144 -11.77 7.94 15.85
C ALA A 144 -12.24 9.37 16.19
N GLN A 145 -13.56 9.61 16.13
CA GLN A 145 -14.17 10.89 16.51
C GLN A 145 -14.24 11.11 18.03
N LYS A 146 -14.07 10.05 18.83
CA LYS A 146 -14.17 10.13 20.30
C LYS A 146 -12.76 10.18 20.91
N ASN A 147 -12.35 11.35 21.36
CA ASN A 147 -11.05 11.52 22.02
C ASN A 147 -11.15 11.23 23.53
N THR A 148 -11.24 9.95 23.89
CA THR A 148 -11.34 9.48 25.30
C THR A 148 -10.03 8.89 25.79
N ARG A 149 -9.83 8.86 27.10
CA ARG A 149 -8.68 8.19 27.72
C ARG A 149 -8.63 6.70 27.29
N GLY A 150 -7.49 6.25 26.77
CA GLY A 150 -7.36 4.89 26.22
C GLY A 150 -7.75 4.75 24.73
N SER A 151 -8.16 5.83 24.08
CA SER A 151 -8.57 5.79 22.67
C SER A 151 -7.46 5.26 21.73
N ALA A 152 -6.19 5.50 22.05
CA ALA A 152 -5.05 4.99 21.28
C ALA A 152 -5.00 3.45 21.28
N ILE A 153 -5.20 2.81 22.44
CA ILE A 153 -5.21 1.34 22.58
C ILE A 153 -6.39 0.75 21.81
N ILE A 154 -7.56 1.38 21.90
CA ILE A 154 -8.75 0.92 21.21
C ILE A 154 -8.55 1.06 19.69
N ARG A 155 -8.03 2.18 19.20
CA ARG A 155 -7.75 2.41 17.77
C ARG A 155 -6.75 1.38 17.24
N SER A 156 -5.64 1.12 17.96
CA SER A 156 -4.66 0.11 17.56
C SER A 156 -5.26 -1.31 17.50
N SER A 157 -6.16 -1.64 18.41
CA SER A 157 -6.88 -2.92 18.38
C SER A 157 -7.79 -3.06 17.15
N TYR A 158 -8.47 -1.99 16.76
CA TYR A 158 -9.29 -1.98 15.52
C TYR A 158 -8.43 -2.09 14.28
N LEU A 159 -7.33 -1.35 14.20
CA LEU A 159 -6.37 -1.44 13.11
C LEU A 159 -5.86 -2.88 12.96
N ARG A 160 -5.49 -3.51 14.07
CA ARG A 160 -5.03 -4.91 14.06
C ARG A 160 -6.10 -5.88 13.57
N LYS A 161 -7.37 -5.65 13.92
CA LYS A 161 -8.49 -6.45 13.39
C LYS A 161 -8.67 -6.23 11.90
N ILE A 162 -8.55 -4.99 11.40
CA ILE A 162 -8.62 -4.68 9.97
C ILE A 162 -7.51 -5.41 9.23
N GLU A 163 -6.27 -5.35 9.72
CA GLU A 163 -5.13 -6.06 9.14
C GLU A 163 -5.36 -7.57 9.07
N LEU A 164 -5.77 -8.20 10.17
CA LEU A 164 -6.02 -9.63 10.23
C LEU A 164 -7.15 -10.08 9.29
N LEU A 165 -8.23 -9.29 9.20
CA LEU A 165 -9.32 -9.60 8.26
C LEU A 165 -8.90 -9.39 6.82
N TYR A 166 -8.17 -8.31 6.52
CA TYR A 166 -7.62 -8.09 5.18
C TYR A 166 -6.75 -9.25 4.72
N ASN A 167 -5.83 -9.69 5.57
CA ASN A 167 -4.98 -10.85 5.32
C ASN A 167 -5.79 -12.13 5.12
N ARG A 168 -6.86 -12.34 5.89
CA ARG A 168 -7.73 -13.49 5.72
C ARG A 168 -8.45 -13.48 4.37
N VAL A 169 -8.97 -12.31 3.95
CA VAL A 169 -9.63 -12.14 2.66
C VAL A 169 -8.65 -12.37 1.53
N THR A 170 -7.46 -11.76 1.57
CA THR A 170 -6.44 -11.94 0.54
C THR A 170 -5.88 -13.37 0.49
N HIS A 171 -5.82 -14.05 1.65
CA HIS A 171 -5.37 -15.44 1.72
C HIS A 171 -6.31 -16.40 0.98
N SER A 172 -7.63 -16.18 1.04
CA SER A 172 -8.59 -16.99 0.28
C SER A 172 -8.41 -16.85 -1.24
N MET A 173 -7.77 -15.76 -1.69
CA MET A 173 -7.47 -15.47 -3.10
C MET A 173 -6.07 -15.93 -3.54
N LYS A 174 -5.30 -16.61 -2.65
CA LYS A 174 -3.96 -17.15 -2.99
C LYS A 174 -4.07 -18.08 -4.20
N GLY A 175 -3.21 -17.83 -5.19
CA GLY A 175 -3.18 -18.57 -6.47
C GLY A 175 -3.79 -17.81 -7.65
N GLN A 176 -4.60 -16.80 -7.41
CA GLN A 176 -5.13 -15.94 -8.48
C GLN A 176 -4.12 -14.84 -8.87
N TYR A 177 -3.27 -14.43 -7.91
CA TYR A 177 -2.28 -13.37 -8.07
C TYR A 177 -0.86 -13.95 -7.94
N LYS A 178 -0.23 -14.22 -9.08
CA LYS A 178 1.09 -14.84 -9.13
C LYS A 178 2.17 -13.81 -9.43
N PHE A 179 3.30 -13.91 -8.72
CA PHE A 179 4.45 -13.01 -8.89
C PHE A 179 4.91 -12.90 -10.35
N GLU A 180 4.96 -14.01 -11.08
CA GLU A 180 5.42 -14.07 -12.46
C GLU A 180 4.51 -13.31 -13.44
N ASN A 181 3.26 -13.09 -13.08
CA ASN A 181 2.27 -12.38 -13.90
C ASN A 181 2.24 -10.87 -13.63
N MET A 182 2.95 -10.40 -12.59
CA MET A 182 3.01 -8.98 -12.26
C MET A 182 3.86 -8.21 -13.27
N PRO A 183 3.60 -6.90 -13.47
CA PRO A 183 4.51 -6.03 -14.20
C PRO A 183 5.93 -6.04 -13.59
N LEU A 184 6.96 -5.94 -14.44
CA LEU A 184 8.37 -6.02 -13.99
C LEU A 184 8.70 -5.03 -12.87
N GLY A 185 8.19 -3.79 -12.95
CA GLY A 185 8.39 -2.78 -11.89
C GLY A 185 7.81 -3.21 -10.56
N ARG A 186 6.64 -3.88 -10.56
CA ARG A 186 6.01 -4.44 -9.37
C ARG A 186 6.82 -5.61 -8.82
N GLN A 187 7.25 -6.54 -9.67
CA GLN A 187 8.11 -7.66 -9.26
C GLN A 187 9.41 -7.16 -8.61
N ALA A 188 10.05 -6.18 -9.25
CA ALA A 188 11.28 -5.57 -8.74
C ALA A 188 11.06 -4.92 -7.37
N SER A 189 10.02 -4.12 -7.23
CA SER A 189 9.72 -3.43 -5.98
C SER A 189 9.43 -4.41 -4.83
N LEU A 190 8.71 -5.48 -5.08
CA LEU A 190 8.42 -6.53 -4.09
C LEU A 190 9.69 -7.29 -3.69
N TYR A 191 10.50 -7.71 -4.67
CA TYR A 191 11.76 -8.40 -4.40
C TYR A 191 12.71 -7.53 -3.57
N MET A 192 12.84 -6.25 -3.94
CA MET A 192 13.68 -5.30 -3.20
C MET A 192 13.17 -5.06 -1.78
N ALA A 193 11.86 -4.94 -1.58
CA ALA A 193 11.27 -4.76 -0.25
C ALA A 193 11.61 -5.91 0.70
N THR A 194 11.51 -7.16 0.23
CA THR A 194 11.81 -8.36 1.03
C THR A 194 13.29 -8.62 1.26
N HIS A 195 14.17 -7.99 0.49
CA HIS A 195 15.61 -8.19 0.58
C HIS A 195 16.41 -6.92 0.87
N SER A 196 15.75 -5.83 1.26
CA SER A 196 16.35 -4.49 1.42
C SER A 196 17.45 -4.41 2.48
N THR A 197 17.48 -5.33 3.44
CA THR A 197 18.54 -5.45 4.45
C THR A 197 19.84 -6.07 3.92
N LYS A 198 19.80 -6.68 2.72
CA LYS A 198 20.97 -7.29 2.07
C LYS A 198 21.66 -6.28 1.17
N ASP A 199 22.93 -6.55 0.84
CA ASP A 199 23.61 -5.83 -0.24
C ASP A 199 23.04 -6.27 -1.59
N LEU A 200 22.15 -5.44 -2.13
CA LEU A 200 21.51 -5.69 -3.40
C LEU A 200 22.14 -4.83 -4.50
N THR A 201 22.39 -5.48 -5.64
CA THR A 201 22.71 -4.80 -6.90
C THR A 201 21.58 -4.98 -7.91
N ALA A 202 21.48 -4.09 -8.88
CA ALA A 202 20.48 -4.20 -9.95
C ALA A 202 20.65 -5.53 -10.74
N ALA A 203 21.89 -5.97 -10.96
CA ALA A 203 22.19 -7.26 -11.59
C ALA A 203 21.65 -8.46 -10.81
N GLN A 204 21.83 -8.47 -9.48
CA GLN A 204 21.34 -9.55 -8.63
C GLN A 204 19.82 -9.61 -8.64
N VAL A 205 19.14 -8.46 -8.54
CA VAL A 205 17.66 -8.37 -8.58
C VAL A 205 17.15 -8.80 -9.95
N ALA A 206 17.73 -8.31 -11.03
CA ALA A 206 17.35 -8.70 -12.39
C ALA A 206 17.47 -10.22 -12.60
N LYS A 207 18.58 -10.82 -12.19
CA LYS A 207 18.82 -12.27 -12.28
C LYS A 207 17.80 -13.07 -11.44
N ALA A 208 17.44 -12.57 -10.26
CA ALA A 208 16.49 -13.25 -9.37
C ALA A 208 15.06 -13.23 -9.91
N ILE A 209 14.65 -12.15 -10.60
CA ILE A 209 13.34 -12.04 -11.21
C ILE A 209 13.22 -12.94 -12.43
N GLY A 210 14.26 -13.00 -13.26
CA GLY A 210 14.24 -13.90 -14.41
C GLY A 210 15.44 -13.77 -15.33
N PRO A 211 15.79 -14.85 -16.05
CA PRO A 211 17.03 -14.93 -16.86
C PRO A 211 17.03 -13.97 -18.08
N LYS A 212 15.89 -13.44 -18.46
CA LYS A 212 15.74 -12.49 -19.58
C LYS A 212 15.71 -11.03 -19.12
N VAL A 213 15.71 -10.77 -17.82
CA VAL A 213 15.66 -9.42 -17.27
C VAL A 213 17.06 -8.83 -17.22
N THR A 214 17.24 -7.70 -17.89
CA THR A 214 18.51 -6.95 -17.86
C THR A 214 18.46 -5.86 -16.79
N GLU A 215 19.61 -5.39 -16.30
CA GLU A 215 19.70 -4.27 -15.37
C GLU A 215 19.03 -2.99 -15.93
N ALA A 216 19.22 -2.73 -17.22
CA ALA A 216 18.64 -1.60 -17.90
C ALA A 216 17.10 -1.68 -17.92
N ALA A 217 16.55 -2.86 -18.24
CA ALA A 217 15.13 -3.12 -18.23
C ALA A 217 14.55 -3.00 -16.80
N LEU A 218 15.25 -3.51 -15.79
CA LEU A 218 14.88 -3.38 -14.38
C LEU A 218 14.81 -1.92 -13.94
N ASN A 219 15.89 -1.15 -14.20
CA ASN A 219 15.94 0.26 -13.86
C ASN A 219 14.85 1.07 -14.56
N HIS A 220 14.61 0.81 -15.84
CA HIS A 220 13.54 1.46 -16.58
C HIS A 220 12.16 1.11 -16.01
N ALA A 221 11.92 -0.16 -15.71
CA ALA A 221 10.65 -0.60 -15.13
C ALA A 221 10.40 0.00 -13.74
N LEU A 222 11.42 0.09 -12.88
CA LEU A 222 11.33 0.77 -11.59
C LEU A 222 11.03 2.25 -11.75
N LEU A 223 11.75 2.94 -12.66
CA LEU A 223 11.52 4.35 -12.91
C LEU A 223 10.10 4.63 -13.39
N VAL A 224 9.58 3.81 -14.31
CA VAL A 224 8.20 3.92 -14.80
C VAL A 224 7.19 3.63 -13.69
N ALA A 225 7.46 2.62 -12.85
CA ALA A 225 6.54 2.16 -11.83
C ALA A 225 6.52 3.07 -10.57
N THR A 226 7.66 3.64 -10.21
CA THR A 226 7.84 4.32 -8.92
C THR A 226 8.34 5.77 -9.03
N GLY A 227 8.76 6.21 -10.21
CA GLY A 227 9.44 7.49 -10.40
C GLY A 227 10.88 7.52 -9.88
N LEU A 228 11.42 6.39 -9.40
CA LEU A 228 12.73 6.28 -8.78
C LEU A 228 13.58 5.23 -9.50
N ASN A 229 14.89 5.49 -9.66
CA ASN A 229 15.83 4.48 -10.12
C ASN A 229 16.13 3.46 -9.00
N PHE A 230 16.87 2.39 -9.34
CA PHE A 230 17.18 1.29 -8.41
C PHE A 230 17.79 1.78 -7.10
N ASN A 231 18.82 2.63 -7.15
CA ASN A 231 19.51 3.11 -5.96
C ASN A 231 18.63 4.04 -5.11
N GLN A 232 17.87 4.91 -5.75
CA GLN A 232 16.93 5.80 -5.06
C GLN A 232 15.84 5.01 -4.36
N TYR A 233 15.28 3.99 -5.03
CA TYR A 233 14.24 3.16 -4.47
C TYR A 233 14.78 2.28 -3.31
N LEU A 234 15.96 1.67 -3.47
CA LEU A 234 16.60 0.88 -2.41
C LEU A 234 16.91 1.73 -1.17
N ASN A 235 17.44 2.94 -1.37
CA ASN A 235 17.71 3.86 -0.27
C ASN A 235 16.41 4.26 0.44
N ARG A 236 15.32 4.44 -0.31
CA ARG A 236 14.01 4.74 0.28
C ARG A 236 13.49 3.60 1.12
N LEU A 237 13.57 2.35 0.63
CA LEU A 237 13.21 1.15 1.40
C LEU A 237 14.02 1.06 2.71
N ARG A 238 15.34 1.26 2.63
CA ARG A 238 16.22 1.25 3.79
C ARG A 238 15.89 2.36 4.80
N LEU A 239 15.52 3.54 4.30
CA LEU A 239 15.08 4.65 5.17
C LEU A 239 13.79 4.30 5.91
N VAL A 240 12.80 3.74 5.20
CA VAL A 240 11.55 3.27 5.83
C VAL A 240 11.83 2.23 6.91
N LEU A 241 12.72 1.27 6.64
CA LEU A 241 13.13 0.29 7.64
C LEU A 241 13.90 0.93 8.81
N ALA A 242 14.84 1.84 8.51
CA ALA A 242 15.62 2.49 9.56
C ALA A 242 14.73 3.30 10.51
N THR A 243 13.75 4.04 9.98
CA THR A 243 12.78 4.76 10.83
C THR A 243 12.00 3.81 11.74
N SER A 244 11.84 2.55 11.34
CA SER A 244 11.19 1.53 12.18
C SER A 244 12.02 1.03 13.37
N PHE A 245 13.29 1.35 13.43
CA PHE A 245 14.19 0.95 14.54
C PHE A 245 14.55 2.08 15.51
N PHE A 246 14.25 3.34 15.18
CA PHE A 246 14.70 4.49 15.97
C PHE A 246 13.60 5.14 16.83
N LEU A 247 12.40 4.59 16.87
CA LEU A 247 11.29 5.03 17.71
C LEU A 247 10.87 3.97 18.71
#